data_9ddc433d657717782c11bf9fe15571db
#
_entry.id   9ddc433d657717782c11bf9fe15571db
#
_cell.length_a   1.000
_cell.length_b   1.000
_cell.length_c   1.000
_cell.angle_alpha   90.00
_cell.angle_beta   90.00
_cell.angle_gamma   90.00
#
_symmetry.space_group_name_H-M   'P 1'
#
loop_
_entity.id
_entity.type
_entity.pdbx_description
1 polymer ?
#
loop_
_entity_poly.entity_id
_entity_poly.type
_entity_poly.pdbx_seq_one_letter_code
_entity_poly.pdbx_strand_id
1 'polypeptide(L)'
;MKKISRSVSVSMLVLSVVLAALASAPLMAQDWSMFGADTTNASNNGSSISNSNVSRLAVKWTVTTGGDVSARAAVVANVAYFPDWGGNIWAVDTKTGQVIWSHKLSDYGLPAGTVSRTSPAVQGDKIYLGTQKGAWLLAIKANKGDLVWMTQLETQDPYAIVTTSPAVQGNVVYTGVASQAEGASLFGADLSTAVARGSVVAVSANKGAIQWKTYTVPTGYTGGGVWGSNPVVDPSRNTVYVGTGDNYSHPQLGAPSSKPGVTFQDCILKDTEANCLSPDDHVDSILALDMSSGALKWSRRMVTWNQIYAMNGSDDWNVDCLYGLSQCPSNPGPDYDFGSAPNEITYKDSRGKSHTIIGAGQKSGIYYALDPDTGATLWQTQAGPGSSLGGMEWGSASDGQRIYVAIANYYGLPSAAGSAGSWAALDPATGAILWQVADPNGASDIAPMSVANGVVYAGSLSQNATAPTMLALDATTGHALWNFAPGVSVNAGATIVNDTVYWGSGYSNLGLGTGGNHTFYAFSVGGN
;
A
#
# COMPACT_ATOMS: atom_id res chain seq x y z
N MET A 1 -23.00 74.98 -59.92
CA MET A 1 -23.30 74.44 -58.62
C MET A 1 -23.23 72.92 -58.72
N LYS A 2 -22.13 72.26 -58.28
CA LYS A 2 -21.94 70.82 -58.34
C LYS A 2 -22.32 70.18 -56.99
N LYS A 3 -23.31 69.31 -56.97
CA LYS A 3 -23.67 68.50 -55.81
C LYS A 3 -22.70 67.33 -55.73
N ILE A 4 -22.02 67.20 -54.60
CA ILE A 4 -21.16 66.07 -54.27
C ILE A 4 -22.00 65.07 -53.46
N SER A 5 -22.25 63.88 -53.99
CA SER A 5 -22.90 62.75 -53.31
C SER A 5 -21.79 61.98 -52.57
N ARG A 6 -21.91 61.86 -51.27
CA ARG A 6 -21.06 60.96 -50.44
C ARG A 6 -21.84 59.66 -50.24
N SER A 7 -21.33 58.55 -50.82
CA SER A 7 -21.79 57.23 -50.52
C SER A 7 -21.05 56.71 -49.25
N VAL A 8 -21.83 56.37 -48.24
CA VAL A 8 -21.31 55.71 -47.03
C VAL A 8 -21.39 54.21 -47.24
N SER A 9 -20.23 53.53 -47.37
CA SER A 9 -20.15 52.08 -47.40
C SER A 9 -20.11 51.56 -45.97
N VAL A 10 -21.12 50.82 -45.56
CA VAL A 10 -21.17 50.10 -44.32
C VAL A 10 -20.51 48.73 -44.55
N SER A 11 -19.31 48.56 -44.04
CA SER A 11 -18.63 47.25 -43.99
C SER A 11 -19.15 46.45 -42.79
N MET A 12 -19.98 45.41 -43.06
CA MET A 12 -20.33 44.40 -42.08
C MET A 12 -19.11 43.47 -41.82
N LEU A 13 -18.53 43.58 -40.64
CA LEU A 13 -17.51 42.65 -40.13
C LEU A 13 -18.24 41.41 -39.59
N VAL A 14 -18.24 40.30 -40.33
CA VAL A 14 -18.73 39.00 -39.84
C VAL A 14 -17.65 38.39 -38.95
N LEU A 15 -17.85 38.47 -37.65
CA LEU A 15 -17.00 37.83 -36.65
C LEU A 15 -17.36 36.31 -36.59
N SER A 16 -16.62 35.48 -37.29
CA SER A 16 -16.75 34.01 -37.20
C SER A 16 -16.12 33.54 -35.90
N VAL A 17 -16.93 33.25 -34.88
CA VAL A 17 -16.48 32.55 -33.66
C VAL A 17 -16.29 31.10 -34.02
N VAL A 18 -15.04 30.69 -34.23
CA VAL A 18 -14.64 29.26 -34.30
C VAL A 18 -14.63 28.76 -32.86
N LEU A 19 -15.69 28.07 -32.43
CA LEU A 19 -15.66 27.24 -31.25
C LEU A 19 -14.73 26.05 -31.54
N ALA A 20 -13.45 26.12 -31.16
CA ALA A 20 -12.59 24.97 -31.08
C ALA A 20 -13.09 24.10 -29.92
N ALA A 21 -13.86 23.08 -30.21
CA ALA A 21 -14.08 21.98 -29.29
C ALA A 21 -12.72 21.32 -29.06
N LEU A 22 -12.09 21.63 -27.92
CA LEU A 22 -10.99 20.86 -27.39
C LEU A 22 -11.57 19.48 -27.03
N ALA A 23 -11.57 18.57 -28.01
CA ALA A 23 -11.72 17.17 -27.72
C ALA A 23 -10.53 16.81 -26.84
N SER A 24 -10.76 16.63 -25.54
CA SER A 24 -9.78 16.00 -24.66
C SER A 24 -9.44 14.66 -25.29
N ALA A 25 -8.21 14.53 -25.78
CA ALA A 25 -7.70 13.21 -26.19
C ALA A 25 -7.97 12.25 -25.02
N PRO A 26 -8.51 11.05 -25.26
CA PRO A 26 -8.64 10.08 -24.18
C PRO A 26 -7.26 9.90 -23.57
N LEU A 27 -7.15 10.05 -22.25
CA LEU A 27 -5.95 9.68 -21.53
C LEU A 27 -5.67 8.23 -21.93
N MET A 28 -4.60 8.01 -22.69
CA MET A 28 -4.15 6.64 -22.98
C MET A 28 -3.86 6.00 -21.65
N ALA A 29 -4.55 4.91 -21.32
CA ALA A 29 -4.31 4.19 -20.10
C ALA A 29 -2.86 3.74 -20.10
N GLN A 30 -2.15 4.08 -19.03
CA GLN A 30 -0.79 3.60 -18.79
C GLN A 30 -0.85 2.16 -18.30
N ASP A 31 0.23 1.41 -18.55
CA ASP A 31 0.44 0.15 -17.88
C ASP A 31 0.37 0.35 -16.34
N TRP A 32 -0.09 -0.66 -15.63
CA TRP A 32 -0.05 -0.70 -14.17
C TRP A 32 1.17 -1.54 -13.75
N SER A 33 2.31 -0.90 -13.62
CA SER A 33 3.60 -1.60 -13.59
C SER A 33 4.02 -2.11 -12.21
N MET A 34 3.38 -1.66 -11.12
CA MET A 34 3.71 -2.04 -9.74
C MET A 34 2.51 -1.82 -8.82
N PHE A 35 2.64 -2.00 -7.52
CA PHE A 35 1.54 -1.96 -6.55
C PHE A 35 0.61 -0.75 -6.73
N GLY A 36 1.13 0.46 -6.72
CA GLY A 36 0.36 1.70 -6.80
C GLY A 36 0.27 2.29 -8.21
N ALA A 37 0.36 1.48 -9.26
CA ALA A 37 0.49 1.82 -10.68
C ALA A 37 1.88 2.31 -11.06
N ASP A 38 2.45 3.25 -10.34
CA ASP A 38 3.77 3.83 -10.52
C ASP A 38 4.49 4.07 -9.18
N THR A 39 5.60 4.79 -9.21
CA THR A 39 6.44 5.05 -8.04
C THR A 39 5.84 6.04 -7.03
N THR A 40 4.74 6.71 -7.36
CA THR A 40 4.03 7.62 -6.44
C THR A 40 3.05 6.89 -5.54
N ASN A 41 2.69 5.66 -5.86
CA ASN A 41 1.64 4.88 -5.22
C ASN A 41 0.24 5.52 -5.29
N ALA A 42 -0.04 6.36 -6.25
CA ALA A 42 -1.34 7.01 -6.37
C ALA A 42 -2.51 6.03 -6.56
N SER A 43 -2.23 4.79 -6.96
CA SER A 43 -3.23 3.75 -7.25
C SER A 43 -4.33 4.26 -8.17
N ASN A 44 -3.92 5.05 -9.16
CA ASN A 44 -4.77 5.76 -10.12
C ASN A 44 -4.30 5.50 -11.55
N ASN A 45 -5.24 5.34 -12.47
CA ASN A 45 -4.93 5.19 -13.89
C ASN A 45 -6.05 5.77 -14.76
N GLY A 46 -5.73 6.01 -16.05
CA GLY A 46 -6.74 6.33 -17.06
C GLY A 46 -7.59 5.12 -17.42
N SER A 47 -8.87 5.34 -17.68
CA SER A 47 -9.80 4.27 -18.08
C SER A 47 -10.96 4.83 -18.90
N SER A 48 -11.53 4.02 -19.78
CA SER A 48 -12.82 4.28 -20.41
C SER A 48 -14.01 3.91 -19.51
N ILE A 49 -13.78 3.16 -18.43
CA ILE A 49 -14.79 2.87 -17.41
C ILE A 49 -15.01 4.15 -16.59
N SER A 50 -16.27 4.53 -16.43
CA SER A 50 -16.69 5.75 -15.73
C SER A 50 -18.00 5.53 -15.00
N ASN A 51 -18.45 6.50 -14.23
CA ASN A 51 -19.76 6.46 -13.55
C ASN A 51 -20.92 6.13 -14.49
N SER A 52 -20.82 6.49 -15.79
CA SER A 52 -21.89 6.27 -16.76
C SER A 52 -21.99 4.83 -17.28
N ASN A 53 -20.95 4.00 -17.11
CA ASN A 53 -20.92 2.66 -17.70
C ASN A 53 -20.45 1.55 -16.76
N VAL A 54 -19.89 1.88 -15.58
CA VAL A 54 -19.38 0.91 -14.61
C VAL A 54 -20.46 -0.08 -14.14
N SER A 55 -21.71 0.33 -14.06
CA SER A 55 -22.84 -0.55 -13.70
C SER A 55 -23.06 -1.73 -14.66
N ARG A 56 -22.44 -1.69 -15.83
CA ARG A 56 -22.46 -2.76 -16.84
C ARG A 56 -21.24 -3.65 -16.82
N LEU A 57 -20.36 -3.53 -15.81
CA LEU A 57 -19.22 -4.44 -15.66
C LEU A 57 -19.72 -5.87 -15.56
N ALA A 58 -19.16 -6.75 -16.33
CA ALA A 58 -19.40 -8.19 -16.33
C ALA A 58 -18.07 -8.92 -16.45
N VAL A 59 -18.04 -10.17 -16.03
CA VAL A 59 -16.86 -11.02 -16.16
C VAL A 59 -16.50 -11.18 -17.63
N LYS A 60 -15.28 -10.78 -18.00
CA LYS A 60 -14.70 -10.96 -19.31
C LYS A 60 -14.06 -12.36 -19.43
N TRP A 61 -13.26 -12.70 -18.43
CA TRP A 61 -12.67 -14.02 -18.29
C TRP A 61 -12.24 -14.25 -16.83
N THR A 62 -11.94 -15.50 -16.50
CA THR A 62 -11.39 -15.91 -15.20
C THR A 62 -10.23 -16.86 -15.39
N VAL A 63 -9.32 -16.89 -14.40
CA VAL A 63 -8.25 -17.90 -14.29
C VAL A 63 -8.39 -18.58 -12.92
N THR A 64 -8.44 -19.91 -12.92
CA THR A 64 -8.34 -20.71 -11.71
C THR A 64 -6.87 -20.81 -11.32
N THR A 65 -6.54 -20.44 -10.08
CA THR A 65 -5.20 -20.38 -9.53
C THR A 65 -4.93 -21.51 -8.55
N GLY A 66 -3.70 -21.63 -8.06
CA GLY A 66 -3.32 -22.66 -7.09
C GLY A 66 -3.64 -22.32 -5.64
N GLY A 67 -4.07 -21.10 -5.37
CA GLY A 67 -4.43 -20.57 -4.06
C GLY A 67 -5.10 -19.21 -4.17
N ASP A 68 -5.47 -18.62 -3.04
CA ASP A 68 -6.05 -17.28 -2.97
C ASP A 68 -5.13 -16.24 -3.63
N VAL A 69 -5.71 -15.19 -4.22
CA VAL A 69 -4.97 -14.10 -4.86
C VAL A 69 -5.25 -12.81 -4.10
N SER A 70 -4.38 -12.45 -3.15
CA SER A 70 -4.48 -11.22 -2.37
C SER A 70 -3.53 -10.11 -2.85
N ALA A 71 -2.57 -10.43 -3.71
CA ALA A 71 -1.72 -9.44 -4.35
C ALA A 71 -2.46 -8.69 -5.45
N ARG A 72 -2.17 -7.41 -5.61
CA ARG A 72 -2.59 -6.64 -6.79
C ARG A 72 -1.75 -7.08 -7.98
N ALA A 73 -2.38 -7.33 -9.13
CA ALA A 73 -1.65 -7.68 -10.34
C ALA A 73 -0.92 -6.46 -10.94
N ALA A 74 0.28 -6.67 -11.46
CA ALA A 74 0.87 -5.74 -12.42
C ALA A 74 0.35 -6.10 -13.83
N VAL A 75 -0.04 -5.10 -14.60
CA VAL A 75 -0.53 -5.28 -15.98
C VAL A 75 0.31 -4.42 -16.92
N VAL A 76 1.13 -5.07 -17.73
CA VAL A 76 2.09 -4.41 -18.62
C VAL A 76 2.06 -5.07 -19.99
N ALA A 77 2.01 -4.29 -21.03
CA ALA A 77 2.06 -4.76 -22.43
C ALA A 77 1.07 -5.91 -22.73
N ASN A 78 -0.16 -5.81 -22.23
CA ASN A 78 -1.24 -6.80 -22.34
C ASN A 78 -0.97 -8.13 -21.61
N VAL A 79 -0.15 -8.15 -20.60
CA VAL A 79 0.06 -9.32 -19.73
C VAL A 79 -0.17 -8.93 -18.27
N ALA A 80 -0.98 -9.71 -17.57
CA ALA A 80 -1.19 -9.60 -16.14
C ALA A 80 -0.26 -10.55 -15.39
N TYR A 81 0.50 -10.02 -14.41
CA TYR A 81 1.43 -10.76 -13.57
C TYR A 81 0.97 -10.69 -12.12
N PHE A 82 0.84 -11.83 -11.46
CA PHE A 82 0.43 -11.89 -10.06
C PHE A 82 0.87 -13.22 -9.40
N PRO A 83 1.20 -13.24 -8.11
CA PRO A 83 1.39 -14.45 -7.33
C PRO A 83 0.08 -14.93 -6.73
N ASP A 84 0.05 -16.20 -6.30
CA ASP A 84 -1.02 -16.77 -5.49
C ASP A 84 -0.45 -17.41 -4.20
N TRP A 85 -1.35 -17.71 -3.26
CA TRP A 85 -1.01 -18.39 -2.01
C TRP A 85 -0.75 -19.89 -2.17
N GLY A 86 -0.92 -20.45 -3.35
CA GLY A 86 -0.44 -21.78 -3.74
C GLY A 86 1.05 -21.81 -4.07
N GLY A 87 1.72 -20.66 -3.99
CA GLY A 87 3.14 -20.50 -4.26
C GLY A 87 3.48 -20.37 -5.75
N ASN A 88 2.53 -20.01 -6.58
CA ASN A 88 2.77 -19.79 -8.01
C ASN A 88 2.92 -18.30 -8.32
N ILE A 89 3.65 -18.01 -9.39
CA ILE A 89 3.61 -16.75 -10.13
C ILE A 89 3.01 -17.01 -11.51
N TRP A 90 2.13 -16.13 -11.94
CA TRP A 90 1.36 -16.25 -13.17
C TRP A 90 1.65 -15.12 -14.14
N ALA A 91 1.61 -15.43 -15.44
CA ALA A 91 1.52 -14.48 -16.53
C ALA A 91 0.32 -14.86 -17.42
N VAL A 92 -0.62 -13.95 -17.56
CA VAL A 92 -1.90 -14.18 -18.22
C VAL A 92 -2.12 -13.13 -19.32
N ASP A 93 -2.50 -13.56 -20.51
CA ASP A 93 -2.90 -12.66 -21.60
C ASP A 93 -4.18 -11.89 -21.22
N THR A 94 -4.12 -10.59 -21.23
CA THR A 94 -5.21 -9.72 -20.76
C THR A 94 -6.44 -9.69 -21.66
N LYS A 95 -6.29 -10.07 -22.92
CA LYS A 95 -7.40 -10.10 -23.89
C LYS A 95 -8.20 -11.39 -23.78
N THR A 96 -7.51 -12.52 -23.57
CA THR A 96 -8.11 -13.85 -23.66
C THR A 96 -8.26 -14.57 -22.34
N GLY A 97 -7.51 -14.16 -21.30
CA GLY A 97 -7.40 -14.91 -20.05
C GLY A 97 -6.56 -16.18 -20.14
N GLN A 98 -5.90 -16.42 -21.27
CA GLN A 98 -5.03 -17.59 -21.44
C GLN A 98 -3.77 -17.43 -20.60
N VAL A 99 -3.39 -18.49 -19.87
CA VAL A 99 -2.12 -18.56 -19.15
C VAL A 99 -0.99 -18.66 -20.17
N ILE A 100 -0.10 -17.65 -20.19
CA ILE A 100 1.10 -17.64 -21.02
C ILE A 100 2.15 -18.56 -20.39
N TRP A 101 2.38 -18.40 -19.10
CA TRP A 101 3.19 -19.27 -18.27
C TRP A 101 2.81 -19.18 -16.80
N SER A 102 3.16 -20.21 -16.04
CA SER A 102 3.04 -20.23 -14.58
C SER A 102 4.19 -21.08 -14.02
N HIS A 103 4.82 -20.63 -12.93
CA HIS A 103 5.89 -21.34 -12.23
C HIS A 103 5.64 -21.33 -10.73
N LYS A 104 6.04 -22.40 -10.04
CA LYS A 104 6.12 -22.39 -8.59
C LYS A 104 7.39 -21.68 -8.13
N LEU A 105 7.30 -20.96 -7.02
CA LEU A 105 8.47 -20.32 -6.42
C LEU A 105 9.54 -21.36 -6.02
N SER A 106 9.12 -22.58 -5.66
CA SER A 106 10.04 -23.71 -5.41
C SER A 106 10.86 -24.15 -6.64
N ASP A 107 10.36 -23.88 -7.87
CA ASP A 107 11.09 -24.24 -9.09
C ASP A 107 12.35 -23.38 -9.28
N TYR A 108 12.44 -22.26 -8.59
CA TYR A 108 13.63 -21.40 -8.54
C TYR A 108 14.63 -21.80 -7.44
N GLY A 109 14.42 -22.95 -6.77
CA GLY A 109 15.30 -23.44 -5.70
C GLY A 109 14.95 -22.92 -4.31
N LEU A 110 13.82 -22.25 -4.16
CA LEU A 110 13.31 -21.84 -2.85
C LEU A 110 12.70 -23.03 -2.08
N PRO A 111 12.63 -22.98 -0.75
CA PRO A 111 12.03 -24.04 0.06
C PRO A 111 10.58 -24.34 -0.37
N ALA A 112 10.17 -25.58 -0.29
CA ALA A 112 8.80 -25.99 -0.53
C ALA A 112 7.83 -25.20 0.37
N GLY A 113 6.66 -24.80 -0.20
CA GLY A 113 5.68 -23.99 0.50
C GLY A 113 6.05 -22.50 0.60
N THR A 114 7.10 -22.05 -0.07
CA THR A 114 7.36 -20.60 -0.22
C THR A 114 6.25 -19.96 -1.04
N VAL A 115 5.69 -18.86 -0.53
CA VAL A 115 4.66 -18.07 -1.19
C VAL A 115 5.11 -16.63 -1.34
N SER A 116 4.42 -15.88 -2.18
CA SER A 116 4.53 -14.42 -2.26
C SER A 116 3.15 -13.80 -2.12
N ARG A 117 3.07 -12.70 -1.37
CA ARG A 117 1.89 -11.83 -1.36
C ARG A 117 2.21 -10.43 -1.89
N THR A 118 3.45 -10.22 -2.36
CA THR A 118 3.84 -8.93 -2.94
C THR A 118 3.19 -8.75 -4.31
N SER A 119 2.70 -7.57 -4.58
CA SER A 119 2.36 -7.16 -5.94
C SER A 119 3.66 -7.09 -6.75
N PRO A 120 3.74 -7.72 -7.92
CA PRO A 120 4.94 -7.67 -8.73
C PRO A 120 5.22 -6.25 -9.23
N ALA A 121 6.51 -5.89 -9.34
CA ALA A 121 6.94 -4.73 -10.10
C ALA A 121 7.50 -5.19 -11.44
N VAL A 122 7.09 -4.55 -12.53
CA VAL A 122 7.51 -4.90 -13.90
C VAL A 122 8.23 -3.73 -14.54
N GLN A 123 9.45 -3.96 -15.00
CA GLN A 123 10.20 -2.97 -15.78
C GLN A 123 10.97 -3.65 -16.91
N GLY A 124 10.72 -3.23 -18.13
CA GLY A 124 11.33 -3.83 -19.32
C GLY A 124 10.94 -5.31 -19.44
N ASP A 125 11.94 -6.19 -19.49
CA ASP A 125 11.75 -7.63 -19.62
C ASP A 125 11.77 -8.40 -18.29
N LYS A 126 11.68 -7.71 -17.15
CA LYS A 126 11.80 -8.31 -15.81
C LYS A 126 10.62 -8.00 -14.90
N ILE A 127 10.34 -8.98 -14.06
CA ILE A 127 9.38 -8.93 -12.96
C ILE A 127 10.16 -9.09 -11.66
N TYR A 128 9.86 -8.26 -10.66
CA TYR A 128 10.46 -8.32 -9.33
C TYR A 128 9.39 -8.66 -8.30
N LEU A 129 9.67 -9.58 -7.38
CA LEU A 129 8.76 -9.97 -6.30
C LEU A 129 9.52 -10.47 -5.07
N GLY A 130 8.92 -10.28 -3.89
CA GLY A 130 9.44 -10.76 -2.60
C GLY A 130 8.80 -12.07 -2.17
N THR A 131 9.34 -12.70 -1.12
CA THR A 131 8.82 -13.96 -0.55
C THR A 131 8.49 -13.86 0.93
N GLN A 132 7.48 -14.64 1.36
CA GLN A 132 7.05 -14.79 2.75
C GLN A 132 7.95 -15.72 3.58
N LYS A 133 9.06 -16.18 3.04
CA LYS A 133 10.00 -17.07 3.74
C LYS A 133 11.42 -16.78 3.30
N GLY A 134 12.29 -16.51 4.26
CA GLY A 134 13.71 -16.30 4.06
C GLY A 134 14.08 -14.97 3.39
N ALA A 135 13.15 -14.03 3.31
CA ALA A 135 13.35 -12.67 2.77
C ALA A 135 14.07 -12.62 1.41
N TRP A 136 13.62 -13.42 0.45
CA TRP A 136 14.17 -13.40 -0.90
C TRP A 136 13.49 -12.36 -1.78
N LEU A 137 14.29 -11.66 -2.57
CA LEU A 137 13.84 -10.83 -3.69
C LEU A 137 14.29 -11.53 -4.99
N LEU A 138 13.35 -11.73 -5.90
CA LEU A 138 13.57 -12.37 -7.19
C LEU A 138 13.42 -11.38 -8.33
N ALA A 139 14.21 -11.58 -9.39
CA ALA A 139 13.92 -11.07 -10.72
C ALA A 139 13.73 -12.24 -11.68
N ILE A 140 12.63 -12.24 -12.41
CA ILE A 140 12.27 -13.25 -13.41
C ILE A 140 11.97 -12.61 -14.75
N LYS A 141 12.20 -13.36 -15.84
CA LYS A 141 11.88 -12.90 -17.20
C LYS A 141 10.37 -12.81 -17.41
N ALA A 142 9.89 -11.64 -17.84
CA ALA A 142 8.48 -11.40 -18.06
C ALA A 142 7.86 -12.32 -19.12
N ASN A 143 8.62 -12.69 -20.15
CA ASN A 143 8.12 -13.47 -21.28
C ASN A 143 8.02 -14.98 -21.06
N LYS A 144 8.82 -15.55 -20.11
CA LYS A 144 8.91 -17.01 -19.90
C LYS A 144 8.88 -17.43 -18.44
N GLY A 145 9.03 -16.50 -17.49
CA GLY A 145 9.15 -16.80 -16.08
C GLY A 145 10.53 -17.35 -15.65
N ASP A 146 11.54 -17.36 -16.53
CA ASP A 146 12.89 -17.85 -16.17
C ASP A 146 13.53 -16.97 -15.09
N LEU A 147 14.20 -17.57 -14.10
CA LEU A 147 14.94 -16.84 -13.09
C LEU A 147 16.09 -16.05 -13.71
N VAL A 148 16.21 -14.77 -13.39
CA VAL A 148 17.35 -13.91 -13.77
C VAL A 148 18.36 -13.87 -12.63
N TRP A 149 17.87 -13.55 -11.43
CA TRP A 149 18.62 -13.59 -10.19
C TRP A 149 17.66 -13.68 -9.00
N MET A 150 18.17 -14.15 -7.87
CA MET A 150 17.51 -14.04 -6.56
C MET A 150 18.52 -13.64 -5.51
N THR A 151 18.11 -12.82 -4.55
CA THR A 151 18.96 -12.29 -3.50
C THR A 151 18.24 -12.40 -2.17
N GLN A 152 18.89 -13.02 -1.19
CA GLN A 152 18.42 -13.04 0.18
C GLN A 152 18.77 -11.70 0.84
N LEU A 153 17.75 -10.95 1.26
CA LEU A 153 17.93 -9.61 1.79
C LEU A 153 18.27 -9.60 3.29
N GLU A 154 17.90 -10.68 4.00
CA GLU A 154 18.24 -10.88 5.41
C GLU A 154 18.60 -12.34 5.64
N THR A 155 19.72 -12.59 6.32
CA THR A 155 20.27 -13.94 6.54
C THR A 155 20.41 -14.31 8.02
N GLN A 156 20.30 -13.32 8.91
CA GLN A 156 20.47 -13.54 10.35
C GLN A 156 19.15 -13.87 11.04
N ASP A 157 18.04 -13.27 10.57
CA ASP A 157 16.71 -13.53 11.09
C ASP A 157 16.07 -14.73 10.38
N PRO A 158 15.82 -15.86 11.07
CA PRO A 158 15.18 -17.04 10.48
C PRO A 158 13.70 -16.80 10.10
N TYR A 159 13.08 -15.77 10.65
CA TYR A 159 11.69 -15.38 10.40
C TYR A 159 11.57 -14.27 9.36
N ALA A 160 12.69 -13.81 8.79
CA ALA A 160 12.70 -12.71 7.84
C ALA A 160 11.84 -12.98 6.61
N ILE A 161 11.09 -11.95 6.20
CA ILE A 161 10.17 -11.97 5.06
C ILE A 161 10.28 -10.68 4.25
N VAL A 162 9.87 -10.76 2.98
CA VAL A 162 9.59 -9.60 2.13
C VAL A 162 8.11 -9.61 1.79
N THR A 163 7.34 -8.78 2.47
CA THR A 163 5.91 -8.55 2.21
C THR A 163 5.67 -7.23 1.50
N THR A 164 6.61 -6.31 1.64
CA THR A 164 6.63 -5.04 0.92
C THR A 164 6.77 -5.28 -0.58
N SER A 165 5.78 -4.86 -1.34
CA SER A 165 5.84 -4.93 -2.80
C SER A 165 7.01 -4.10 -3.32
N PRO A 166 7.84 -4.61 -4.24
CA PRO A 166 8.98 -3.85 -4.75
C PRO A 166 8.53 -2.64 -5.57
N ALA A 167 9.28 -1.54 -5.45
CA ALA A 167 9.21 -0.40 -6.37
C ALA A 167 10.48 -0.38 -7.23
N VAL A 168 10.36 -0.15 -8.52
CA VAL A 168 11.50 -0.13 -9.43
C VAL A 168 11.62 1.24 -10.10
N GLN A 169 12.83 1.83 -10.02
CA GLN A 169 13.14 3.09 -10.67
C GLN A 169 14.54 3.02 -11.31
N GLY A 170 14.59 3.16 -12.61
CA GLY A 170 15.86 3.03 -13.35
C GLY A 170 16.49 1.65 -13.16
N ASN A 171 17.72 1.57 -12.67
CA ASN A 171 18.40 0.30 -12.42
C ASN A 171 18.37 -0.12 -10.94
N VAL A 172 17.39 0.34 -10.16
CA VAL A 172 17.30 0.03 -8.73
C VAL A 172 15.90 -0.46 -8.39
N VAL A 173 15.85 -1.54 -7.62
CA VAL A 173 14.65 -2.07 -6.97
C VAL A 173 14.73 -1.73 -5.48
N TYR A 174 13.70 -1.07 -4.96
CA TYR A 174 13.55 -0.74 -3.55
C TYR A 174 12.48 -1.62 -2.93
N THR A 175 12.75 -2.16 -1.74
CA THR A 175 11.78 -2.97 -0.98
C THR A 175 12.10 -2.91 0.51
N GLY A 176 11.19 -3.45 1.32
CA GLY A 176 11.36 -3.57 2.76
C GLY A 176 11.54 -5.02 3.20
N VAL A 177 12.17 -5.20 4.34
CA VAL A 177 12.26 -6.46 5.06
C VAL A 177 11.51 -6.31 6.38
N ALA A 178 10.74 -7.33 6.72
CA ALA A 178 10.06 -7.50 7.99
C ALA A 178 10.33 -8.90 8.54
N SER A 179 9.69 -9.26 9.65
CA SER A 179 9.86 -10.56 10.26
C SER A 179 8.51 -11.13 10.71
N GLN A 180 8.38 -12.45 10.66
CA GLN A 180 7.30 -13.19 11.33
C GLN A 180 7.68 -13.58 12.77
N ALA A 181 8.77 -13.05 13.32
CA ALA A 181 9.17 -13.29 14.72
C ALA A 181 8.06 -12.85 15.68
N GLU A 182 7.35 -11.77 15.36
CA GLU A 182 6.14 -11.34 16.01
C GLU A 182 5.17 -12.51 16.23
N GLY A 183 4.52 -13.01 15.20
CA GLY A 183 3.58 -14.12 15.32
C GLY A 183 4.21 -15.41 15.84
N ALA A 184 5.52 -15.62 15.67
CA ALA A 184 6.21 -16.79 16.21
C ALA A 184 6.29 -16.77 17.74
N SER A 185 6.33 -15.60 18.37
CA SER A 185 6.36 -15.46 19.83
C SER A 185 5.09 -15.99 20.49
N LEU A 186 3.93 -15.85 19.85
CA LEU A 186 2.65 -16.44 20.31
C LEU A 186 2.72 -17.98 20.38
N PHE A 187 3.59 -18.60 19.60
CA PHE A 187 3.81 -20.05 19.59
C PHE A 187 5.06 -20.46 20.38
N GLY A 188 5.58 -19.58 21.24
CA GLY A 188 6.65 -19.87 22.18
C GLY A 188 8.05 -19.60 21.65
N ALA A 189 8.24 -18.87 20.56
CA ALA A 189 9.55 -18.41 20.14
C ALA A 189 10.12 -17.42 21.16
N ASP A 190 11.36 -17.64 21.60
CA ASP A 190 12.07 -16.71 22.48
C ASP A 190 12.70 -15.59 21.64
N LEU A 191 12.20 -14.38 21.77
CA LEU A 191 12.72 -13.20 21.08
C LEU A 191 13.82 -12.46 21.86
N SER A 192 14.18 -12.89 23.07
CA SER A 192 15.20 -12.22 23.90
C SER A 192 16.58 -12.15 23.25
N THR A 193 16.86 -13.06 22.32
CA THR A 193 18.09 -13.10 21.50
C THR A 193 17.82 -12.88 20.02
N ALA A 194 16.59 -12.50 19.67
CA ALA A 194 16.20 -12.32 18.26
C ALA A 194 16.98 -11.18 17.61
N VAL A 195 17.25 -11.35 16.32
CA VAL A 195 17.92 -10.35 15.47
C VAL A 195 16.98 -9.79 14.41
N ALA A 196 15.67 -9.92 14.65
CA ALA A 196 14.60 -9.50 13.76
C ALA A 196 14.54 -7.96 13.69
N ARG A 197 15.20 -7.39 12.70
CA ARG A 197 15.26 -5.94 12.47
C ARG A 197 14.70 -5.60 11.09
N GLY A 198 13.70 -4.73 11.08
CA GLY A 198 13.20 -4.16 9.84
C GLY A 198 14.30 -3.43 9.07
N SER A 199 14.21 -3.42 7.77
CA SER A 199 15.16 -2.68 6.93
C SER A 199 14.56 -2.27 5.59
N VAL A 200 15.09 -1.21 5.01
CA VAL A 200 14.87 -0.81 3.62
C VAL A 200 16.08 -1.20 2.81
N VAL A 201 15.87 -1.79 1.65
CA VAL A 201 16.96 -2.32 0.82
C VAL A 201 16.84 -1.83 -0.62
N ALA A 202 17.93 -1.34 -1.18
CA ALA A 202 18.07 -1.06 -2.59
C ALA A 202 18.93 -2.13 -3.27
N VAL A 203 18.42 -2.69 -4.36
CA VAL A 203 19.05 -3.79 -5.09
C VAL A 203 19.21 -3.41 -6.55
N SER A 204 20.35 -3.75 -7.15
CA SER A 204 20.55 -3.57 -8.60
C SER A 204 19.54 -4.40 -9.39
N ALA A 205 18.68 -3.76 -10.17
CA ALA A 205 17.66 -4.40 -11.00
C ALA A 205 18.25 -5.37 -12.02
N ASN A 206 19.48 -5.14 -12.47
CA ASN A 206 20.15 -5.97 -13.45
C ASN A 206 20.93 -7.15 -12.84
N LYS A 207 21.51 -6.97 -11.64
CA LYS A 207 22.49 -7.90 -11.06
C LYS A 207 22.01 -8.58 -9.78
N GLY A 208 20.96 -8.07 -9.13
CA GLY A 208 20.52 -8.53 -7.82
C GLY A 208 21.45 -8.14 -6.65
N ALA A 209 22.52 -7.38 -6.92
CA ALA A 209 23.46 -6.97 -5.88
C ALA A 209 22.82 -5.89 -4.97
N ILE A 210 22.88 -6.09 -3.66
CA ILE A 210 22.48 -5.07 -2.68
C ILE A 210 23.42 -3.88 -2.83
N GLN A 211 22.83 -2.69 -3.07
CA GLN A 211 23.57 -1.43 -3.19
C GLN A 211 23.68 -0.75 -1.82
N TRP A 212 22.60 -0.75 -1.05
CA TRP A 212 22.55 -0.33 0.33
C TRP A 212 21.42 -1.02 1.09
N LYS A 213 21.57 -1.10 2.40
CA LYS A 213 20.57 -1.60 3.34
C LYS A 213 20.59 -0.71 4.57
N THR A 214 19.44 -0.17 4.94
CA THR A 214 19.27 0.69 6.11
C THR A 214 18.30 0.02 7.07
N TYR A 215 18.79 -0.29 8.28
CA TYR A 215 17.96 -0.83 9.34
C TYR A 215 17.10 0.28 9.96
N THR A 216 15.87 -0.06 10.33
CA THR A 216 14.89 0.86 10.91
C THR A 216 15.02 1.00 12.43
N VAL A 217 15.66 0.02 13.06
CA VAL A 217 15.95 0.02 14.49
C VAL A 217 17.43 -0.26 14.75
N PRO A 218 18.03 0.23 15.87
CA PRO A 218 19.45 0.05 16.15
C PRO A 218 19.78 -1.39 16.57
N THR A 219 21.06 -1.71 16.62
CA THR A 219 21.52 -3.03 17.12
C THR A 219 21.08 -3.22 18.57
N GLY A 220 20.54 -4.41 18.87
CA GLY A 220 19.98 -4.75 20.17
C GLY A 220 18.49 -4.46 20.32
N TYR A 221 17.88 -3.84 19.31
CA TYR A 221 16.41 -3.71 19.18
C TYR A 221 15.86 -4.74 18.20
N THR A 222 14.58 -5.06 18.33
CA THR A 222 13.83 -5.90 17.39
C THR A 222 12.58 -5.16 16.93
N GLY A 223 12.09 -5.46 15.73
CA GLY A 223 10.91 -4.82 15.16
C GLY A 223 11.24 -3.78 14.10
N GLY A 224 10.43 -2.75 13.97
CA GLY A 224 10.52 -1.73 12.94
C GLY A 224 10.31 -2.30 11.54
N GLY A 225 9.52 -3.36 11.41
CA GLY A 225 9.29 -4.06 10.16
C GLY A 225 8.78 -3.14 9.04
N VAL A 226 9.37 -3.23 7.85
CA VAL A 226 8.83 -2.57 6.65
C VAL A 226 8.02 -3.61 5.90
N TRP A 227 6.71 -3.71 6.16
CA TRP A 227 5.93 -4.91 5.82
C TRP A 227 4.67 -4.68 4.98
N GLY A 228 3.90 -3.66 5.27
CA GLY A 228 2.54 -3.52 4.74
C GLY A 228 2.45 -2.86 3.39
N SER A 229 3.53 -2.44 2.79
CA SER A 229 3.45 -1.43 1.77
C SER A 229 4.43 -1.59 0.64
N ASN A 230 4.32 -0.65 -0.27
CA ASN A 230 5.22 -0.36 -1.37
C ASN A 230 5.99 0.93 -1.06
N PRO A 231 7.29 1.02 -1.27
CA PRO A 231 7.98 2.29 -1.18
C PRO A 231 7.46 3.30 -2.20
N VAL A 232 7.30 4.56 -1.79
CA VAL A 232 7.26 5.68 -2.73
C VAL A 232 8.68 6.00 -3.15
N VAL A 233 8.91 6.19 -4.45
CA VAL A 233 10.21 6.58 -4.97
C VAL A 233 10.07 7.90 -5.74
N ASP A 234 10.64 8.96 -5.18
CA ASP A 234 10.61 10.31 -5.74
C ASP A 234 12.00 10.71 -6.28
N PRO A 235 12.25 10.55 -7.59
CA PRO A 235 13.51 10.94 -8.19
C PRO A 235 13.76 12.45 -8.13
N SER A 236 12.72 13.27 -8.08
CA SER A 236 12.86 14.73 -8.08
C SER A 236 13.48 15.24 -6.77
N ARG A 237 13.19 14.54 -5.67
CA ARG A 237 13.77 14.80 -4.35
C ARG A 237 14.92 13.85 -4.00
N ASN A 238 15.26 12.91 -4.89
CA ASN A 238 16.21 11.82 -4.61
C ASN A 238 15.84 11.09 -3.29
N THR A 239 14.56 10.71 -3.13
CA THR A 239 14.02 10.20 -1.84
C THR A 239 13.18 8.94 -2.03
N VAL A 240 13.34 8.00 -1.09
CA VAL A 240 12.45 6.84 -0.90
C VAL A 240 11.70 7.03 0.41
N TYR A 241 10.37 6.90 0.39
CA TYR A 241 9.53 6.97 1.59
C TYR A 241 8.95 5.59 1.90
N VAL A 242 8.99 5.21 3.18
CA VAL A 242 8.43 3.95 3.69
C VAL A 242 7.75 4.15 5.04
N GLY A 243 6.82 3.27 5.38
CA GLY A 243 6.27 3.13 6.72
C GLY A 243 6.93 1.99 7.47
N THR A 244 6.98 2.08 8.81
CA THR A 244 7.51 1.04 9.70
C THR A 244 6.47 0.56 10.69
N GLY A 245 6.64 -0.67 11.16
CA GLY A 245 5.93 -1.23 12.29
C GLY A 245 6.63 -0.98 13.63
N ASP A 246 6.12 -1.61 14.64
CA ASP A 246 6.45 -1.48 16.05
C ASP A 246 7.70 -2.26 16.51
N ASN A 247 8.00 -2.22 17.81
CA ASN A 247 9.00 -3.06 18.49
C ASN A 247 8.41 -4.44 18.85
N TYR A 248 9.20 -5.52 18.71
CA TYR A 248 8.76 -6.89 19.04
C TYR A 248 9.12 -7.32 20.46
N SER A 249 10.16 -6.73 21.06
CA SER A 249 10.63 -7.06 22.40
C SER A 249 11.41 -5.92 23.01
N HIS A 250 11.57 -5.94 24.34
CA HIS A 250 12.50 -5.05 25.01
C HIS A 250 13.88 -5.06 24.35
N PRO A 251 14.56 -3.91 24.28
CA PRO A 251 15.95 -3.85 23.83
C PRO A 251 16.84 -4.79 24.62
N GLN A 252 17.71 -5.50 23.92
CA GLN A 252 18.64 -6.49 24.48
C GLN A 252 19.64 -5.84 25.44
N LEU A 253 20.24 -6.65 26.31
CA LEU A 253 21.26 -6.19 27.25
C LEU A 253 22.40 -5.48 26.50
N GLY A 254 22.71 -4.25 26.94
CA GLY A 254 23.72 -3.41 26.32
C GLY A 254 23.24 -2.61 25.10
N ALA A 255 21.97 -2.69 24.73
CA ALA A 255 21.40 -1.88 23.66
C ALA A 255 21.49 -0.38 23.99
N PRO A 256 21.65 0.51 22.98
CA PRO A 256 21.76 1.94 23.20
C PRO A 256 20.44 2.53 23.72
N SER A 257 20.55 3.64 24.49
CA SER A 257 19.39 4.42 24.91
C SER A 257 19.39 5.81 24.29
N SER A 258 18.40 6.64 24.66
CA SER A 258 18.35 8.07 24.33
C SER A 258 19.48 8.87 24.98
N LYS A 259 20.15 8.31 25.99
CA LYS A 259 21.23 8.98 26.74
C LYS A 259 22.58 8.50 26.20
N PRO A 260 23.43 9.36 25.61
CA PRO A 260 24.71 8.95 25.05
C PRO A 260 25.58 8.21 26.06
N GLY A 261 26.06 7.01 25.69
CA GLY A 261 26.90 6.17 26.53
C GLY A 261 26.19 5.45 27.68
N VAL A 262 24.87 5.50 27.74
CA VAL A 262 24.03 4.79 28.72
C VAL A 262 23.26 3.69 28.01
N THR A 263 23.23 2.49 28.60
CA THR A 263 22.41 1.38 28.05
C THR A 263 20.92 1.64 28.32
N PHE A 264 20.06 0.97 27.54
CA PHE A 264 18.61 1.04 27.76
C PHE A 264 18.26 0.60 29.20
N GLN A 265 18.85 -0.53 29.66
CA GLN A 265 18.62 -1.07 31.00
C GLN A 265 19.05 -0.10 32.12
N ASP A 266 20.18 0.59 31.97
CA ASP A 266 20.63 1.58 32.95
C ASP A 266 19.78 2.86 32.92
N CYS A 267 19.22 3.19 31.77
CA CYS A 267 18.33 4.34 31.61
C CYS A 267 16.99 4.13 32.33
N ILE A 268 16.33 2.98 32.10
CA ILE A 268 15.00 2.69 32.70
C ILE A 268 15.02 2.57 34.22
N LEU A 269 16.18 2.41 34.84
CA LEU A 269 16.32 2.52 36.31
C LEU A 269 16.06 3.92 36.84
N LYS A 270 16.09 4.94 35.98
CA LYS A 270 16.03 6.36 36.34
C LYS A 270 14.98 7.16 35.59
N ASP A 271 14.41 6.59 34.54
CA ASP A 271 13.48 7.27 33.64
C ASP A 271 12.45 6.26 33.10
N THR A 272 11.46 6.73 32.33
CA THR A 272 10.46 5.87 31.67
C THR A 272 11.05 5.18 30.44
N GLU A 273 10.48 4.04 30.04
CA GLU A 273 10.86 3.33 28.82
C GLU A 273 10.83 4.24 27.59
N ALA A 274 9.74 4.96 27.38
CA ALA A 274 9.57 5.87 26.25
C ALA A 274 10.67 6.95 26.18
N ASN A 275 11.14 7.44 27.35
CA ASN A 275 12.23 8.39 27.41
C ASN A 275 13.61 7.76 27.21
N CYS A 276 13.69 6.43 27.29
CA CYS A 276 14.95 5.68 27.22
C CYS A 276 15.20 5.04 25.86
N LEU A 277 14.19 4.95 24.98
CA LEU A 277 14.37 4.41 23.63
C LEU A 277 15.39 5.22 22.83
N SER A 278 16.18 4.53 22.03
CA SER A 278 17.16 5.16 21.16
C SER A 278 16.50 6.12 20.16
N PRO A 279 17.07 7.28 19.85
CA PRO A 279 16.57 8.14 18.79
C PRO A 279 16.66 7.49 17.38
N ASP A 280 17.46 6.42 17.24
CA ASP A 280 17.56 5.64 16.01
C ASP A 280 16.55 4.48 15.96
N ASP A 281 15.66 4.39 16.94
CA ASP A 281 14.53 3.46 16.98
C ASP A 281 13.34 4.07 16.21
N HIS A 282 13.29 3.78 14.89
CA HIS A 282 12.34 4.37 13.96
C HIS A 282 11.10 3.48 13.75
N VAL A 283 10.50 2.99 14.84
CA VAL A 283 9.23 2.27 14.80
C VAL A 283 8.06 3.24 14.60
N ASP A 284 6.91 2.76 14.12
CA ASP A 284 5.66 3.50 13.89
C ASP A 284 5.87 4.85 13.18
N SER A 285 6.76 4.82 12.21
CA SER A 285 7.29 6.01 11.56
C SER A 285 7.10 6.00 10.06
N ILE A 286 7.02 7.21 9.48
CA ILE A 286 7.34 7.41 8.08
C ILE A 286 8.79 7.87 7.99
N LEU A 287 9.57 7.18 7.16
CA LEU A 287 10.98 7.47 6.89
C LEU A 287 11.15 8.02 5.49
N ALA A 288 12.01 9.02 5.37
CA ALA A 288 12.56 9.47 4.09
C ALA A 288 14.03 9.13 4.01
N LEU A 289 14.42 8.35 3.02
CA LEU A 289 15.78 7.89 2.79
C LEU A 289 16.32 8.46 1.48
N ASP A 290 17.59 8.77 1.44
CA ASP A 290 18.27 9.13 0.19
C ASP A 290 18.32 7.91 -0.76
N MET A 291 17.83 8.07 -1.98
CA MET A 291 17.73 6.98 -2.96
C MET A 291 19.06 6.33 -3.29
N SER A 292 20.13 7.10 -3.29
CA SER A 292 21.45 6.66 -3.77
C SER A 292 22.27 5.97 -2.68
N SER A 293 22.08 6.36 -1.41
CA SER A 293 22.90 5.92 -0.28
C SER A 293 22.14 5.19 0.82
N GLY A 294 20.81 5.33 0.87
CA GLY A 294 19.98 4.83 1.98
C GLY A 294 20.13 5.65 3.26
N ALA A 295 20.83 6.78 3.22
CA ALA A 295 20.96 7.64 4.40
C ALA A 295 19.61 8.23 4.80
N LEU A 296 19.31 8.22 6.10
CA LEU A 296 18.11 8.84 6.63
C LEU A 296 18.15 10.36 6.42
N LYS A 297 17.13 10.90 5.76
CA LYS A 297 16.91 12.35 5.60
C LYS A 297 16.07 12.90 6.75
N TRP A 298 14.96 12.21 7.05
CA TRP A 298 14.12 12.47 8.20
C TRP A 298 13.31 11.22 8.57
N SER A 299 12.93 11.16 9.83
CA SER A 299 12.00 10.19 10.40
C SER A 299 10.89 10.93 11.12
N ARG A 300 9.66 10.46 10.97
CA ARG A 300 8.51 11.02 11.67
C ARG A 300 7.71 9.91 12.34
N ARG A 301 7.92 9.74 13.64
CA ARG A 301 7.12 8.87 14.49
C ARG A 301 5.75 9.52 14.74
N MET A 302 4.68 8.74 14.59
CA MET A 302 3.31 9.26 14.64
C MET A 302 2.52 8.81 15.86
N VAL A 303 2.92 7.74 16.53
CA VAL A 303 2.24 7.33 17.73
C VAL A 303 2.92 7.99 18.92
N THR A 304 2.19 8.90 19.54
CA THR A 304 2.32 9.18 20.94
C THR A 304 1.00 8.74 21.57
N TRP A 305 1.03 7.68 22.33
CA TRP A 305 -0.10 7.12 23.05
C TRP A 305 -0.94 8.15 23.80
N ASN A 306 -0.28 9.21 24.29
CA ASN A 306 -0.91 10.34 24.97
C ASN A 306 -1.91 11.12 24.11
N GLN A 307 -1.88 11.01 22.80
CA GLN A 307 -2.76 11.78 21.92
C GLN A 307 -4.10 11.09 21.66
N ILE A 308 -4.17 9.76 21.79
CA ILE A 308 -5.37 9.01 21.39
C ILE A 308 -6.17 8.53 22.59
N TYR A 309 -5.53 8.12 23.70
CA TYR A 309 -6.22 7.43 24.80
C TYR A 309 -5.86 7.88 26.22
N ALA A 310 -5.09 8.94 26.44
CA ALA A 310 -4.69 9.43 27.76
C ALA A 310 -4.07 8.35 28.68
N MET A 311 -3.39 7.35 28.11
CA MET A 311 -2.71 6.30 28.85
C MET A 311 -1.23 6.62 29.00
N ASN A 312 -0.67 6.34 30.15
CA ASN A 312 0.60 6.83 30.68
C ASN A 312 1.84 6.44 29.84
N GLY A 313 2.06 7.12 28.70
CA GLY A 313 3.41 7.31 28.14
C GLY A 313 4.24 6.07 27.80
N SER A 314 3.62 4.92 27.49
CA SER A 314 4.34 3.78 26.95
C SER A 314 4.47 3.92 25.42
N ASP A 315 5.52 3.34 24.91
CA ASP A 315 5.75 3.19 23.49
C ASP A 315 4.80 2.17 22.88
N ASP A 316 4.72 2.12 21.56
CA ASP A 316 3.92 1.14 20.86
C ASP A 316 4.72 -0.14 20.65
N TRP A 317 4.13 -1.26 21.00
CA TRP A 317 4.75 -2.57 20.96
C TRP A 317 3.78 -3.57 20.33
N ASN A 318 4.34 -4.55 19.68
CA ASN A 318 3.66 -5.66 19.04
C ASN A 318 2.46 -6.19 19.87
N VAL A 319 1.36 -6.50 19.19
CA VAL A 319 0.15 -7.08 19.77
C VAL A 319 0.41 -8.32 20.62
N ASP A 320 1.44 -9.11 20.34
CA ASP A 320 1.82 -10.29 21.11
C ASP A 320 2.20 -9.92 22.55
N CYS A 321 2.67 -8.71 22.78
CA CYS A 321 2.97 -8.19 24.10
C CYS A 321 1.72 -8.03 24.98
N LEU A 322 0.53 -7.92 24.41
CA LEU A 322 -0.73 -7.91 25.15
C LEU A 322 -1.00 -9.23 25.88
N TYR A 323 -0.34 -10.32 25.48
CA TYR A 323 -0.44 -11.63 26.16
C TYR A 323 0.54 -11.79 27.32
N GLY A 324 1.23 -10.73 27.73
CA GLY A 324 2.07 -10.70 28.92
C GLY A 324 3.35 -11.52 28.78
N LEU A 325 3.94 -11.59 27.60
CA LEU A 325 5.18 -12.28 27.33
C LEU A 325 6.34 -11.60 28.09
N SER A 326 7.29 -12.37 28.59
CA SER A 326 8.39 -11.88 29.44
C SER A 326 9.37 -10.94 28.74
N GLN A 327 9.39 -10.95 27.39
CA GLN A 327 10.19 -10.05 26.57
C GLN A 327 9.51 -8.69 26.31
N CYS A 328 8.33 -8.46 26.85
CA CYS A 328 7.51 -7.29 26.58
C CYS A 328 7.42 -6.35 27.76
N PRO A 329 7.17 -5.04 27.53
CA PRO A 329 6.90 -4.09 28.60
C PRO A 329 5.58 -4.39 29.30
N SER A 330 5.44 -3.87 30.53
CA SER A 330 4.19 -4.05 31.32
C SER A 330 2.99 -3.30 30.72
N ASN A 331 3.23 -2.35 29.84
CA ASN A 331 2.20 -1.54 29.16
C ASN A 331 2.59 -1.39 27.67
N PRO A 332 2.28 -2.40 26.83
CA PRO A 332 2.86 -2.51 25.49
C PRO A 332 2.29 -1.55 24.45
N GLY A 333 1.22 -0.81 24.73
CA GLY A 333 0.58 0.03 23.71
C GLY A 333 -0.36 -0.75 22.78
N PRO A 334 -0.88 -0.09 21.72
CA PRO A 334 -1.96 -0.64 20.89
C PRO A 334 -1.53 -1.37 19.61
N ASP A 335 -0.27 -1.44 19.27
CA ASP A 335 0.27 -1.97 18.01
C ASP A 335 -0.30 -1.19 16.79
N TYR A 336 0.16 0.05 16.63
CA TYR A 336 -0.34 0.94 15.57
C TYR A 336 0.66 1.18 14.43
N ASP A 337 1.07 0.11 13.77
CA ASP A 337 1.93 0.12 12.60
C ASP A 337 1.47 1.01 11.45
N PHE A 338 2.42 1.47 10.65
CA PHE A 338 2.17 1.90 9.28
C PHE A 338 2.12 0.70 8.33
N GLY A 339 1.02 -0.05 8.37
CA GLY A 339 0.71 -1.14 7.43
C GLY A 339 0.28 -0.66 6.05
N SER A 340 0.00 0.62 5.88
CA SER A 340 -0.40 1.23 4.61
C SER A 340 0.79 1.81 3.86
N ALA A 341 0.82 1.61 2.54
CA ALA A 341 1.77 2.26 1.65
C ALA A 341 1.66 3.79 1.79
N PRO A 342 2.77 4.53 1.94
CA PRO A 342 2.73 5.96 1.71
C PRO A 342 2.35 6.25 0.24
N ASN A 343 1.72 7.42 0.03
CA ASN A 343 1.40 7.93 -1.29
C ASN A 343 2.07 9.29 -1.48
N GLU A 344 2.71 9.53 -2.61
CA GLU A 344 3.07 10.87 -3.04
C GLU A 344 1.88 11.46 -3.81
N ILE A 345 1.23 12.48 -3.22
CA ILE A 345 0.00 13.05 -3.74
C ILE A 345 0.26 14.50 -4.17
N THR A 346 0.05 14.77 -5.45
CA THR A 346 0.06 16.13 -5.98
C THR A 346 -1.38 16.60 -6.21
N TYR A 347 -1.75 17.72 -5.59
CA TYR A 347 -3.06 18.35 -5.74
C TYR A 347 -2.94 19.85 -6.07
N LYS A 348 -4.02 20.44 -6.54
CA LYS A 348 -4.11 21.90 -6.77
C LYS A 348 -4.99 22.54 -5.72
N ASP A 349 -4.50 23.63 -5.14
CA ASP A 349 -5.33 24.46 -4.26
C ASP A 349 -6.39 25.28 -5.05
N SER A 350 -7.24 26.01 -4.33
CA SER A 350 -8.30 26.84 -4.93
C SER A 350 -7.79 27.95 -5.85
N ARG A 351 -6.49 28.25 -5.82
CA ARG A 351 -5.82 29.23 -6.69
C ARG A 351 -5.12 28.56 -7.88
N GLY A 352 -5.22 27.23 -7.99
CA GLY A 352 -4.58 26.45 -9.04
C GLY A 352 -3.09 26.16 -8.81
N LYS A 353 -2.52 26.51 -7.65
CA LYS A 353 -1.13 26.20 -7.28
C LYS A 353 -1.02 24.71 -6.91
N SER A 354 -0.03 24.04 -7.47
CA SER A 354 0.29 22.64 -7.14
C SER A 354 1.02 22.54 -5.80
N HIS A 355 0.62 21.54 -5.03
CA HIS A 355 1.22 21.13 -3.77
C HIS A 355 1.46 19.62 -3.80
N THR A 356 2.51 19.16 -3.14
CA THR A 356 2.81 17.72 -2.98
C THR A 356 2.87 17.40 -1.50
N ILE A 357 2.26 16.28 -1.11
CA ILE A 357 2.29 15.73 0.24
C ILE A 357 2.69 14.26 0.18
N ILE A 358 3.22 13.75 1.28
CA ILE A 358 3.31 12.31 1.55
C ILE A 358 2.13 11.96 2.47
N GLY A 359 1.18 11.20 1.92
CA GLY A 359 0.04 10.70 2.65
C GLY A 359 0.29 9.29 3.17
N ALA A 360 -0.17 8.95 4.38
CA ALA A 360 -0.09 7.60 4.92
C ALA A 360 -1.21 7.31 5.91
N GLY A 361 -1.86 6.17 5.75
CA GLY A 361 -2.79 5.61 6.74
C GLY A 361 -2.05 4.74 7.76
N GLN A 362 -2.59 4.63 8.98
CA GLN A 362 -2.02 3.87 10.08
C GLN A 362 -3.08 2.96 10.70
N LYS A 363 -2.66 1.88 11.38
CA LYS A 363 -3.55 0.99 12.16
C LYS A 363 -4.38 1.75 13.21
N SER A 364 -3.95 2.94 13.65
CA SER A 364 -4.73 3.83 14.52
C SER A 364 -6.04 4.36 13.90
N GLY A 365 -6.26 4.15 12.61
CA GLY A 365 -7.39 4.74 11.87
C GLY A 365 -7.19 6.22 11.55
N ILE A 366 -5.98 6.75 11.74
CA ILE A 366 -5.59 8.11 11.38
C ILE A 366 -4.89 8.09 10.02
N TYR A 367 -5.26 9.03 9.17
CA TYR A 367 -4.51 9.36 7.97
C TYR A 367 -3.69 10.63 8.21
N TYR A 368 -2.42 10.59 7.86
CA TYR A 368 -1.48 11.71 8.00
C TYR A 368 -1.08 12.24 6.64
N ALA A 369 -0.93 13.56 6.55
CA ALA A 369 -0.28 14.23 5.43
C ALA A 369 0.97 14.95 5.92
N LEU A 370 2.09 14.66 5.29
CA LEU A 370 3.41 15.15 5.65
C LEU A 370 3.99 16.01 4.54
N ASP A 371 4.77 17.00 4.94
CA ASP A 371 5.65 17.72 4.03
C ASP A 371 6.75 16.76 3.52
N PRO A 372 6.93 16.58 2.21
CA PRO A 372 7.86 15.60 1.67
C PRO A 372 9.34 15.91 1.98
N ASP A 373 9.69 17.19 2.18
CA ASP A 373 11.06 17.62 2.37
C ASP A 373 11.50 17.56 3.84
N THR A 374 10.55 17.73 4.77
CA THR A 374 10.85 17.89 6.21
C THR A 374 10.22 16.84 7.11
N GLY A 375 9.23 16.08 6.61
CA GLY A 375 8.42 15.18 7.42
C GLY A 375 7.47 15.89 8.41
N ALA A 376 7.32 17.22 8.32
CA ALA A 376 6.40 17.95 9.18
C ALA A 376 4.95 17.55 8.87
N THR A 377 4.17 17.29 9.92
CA THR A 377 2.73 16.99 9.76
C THR A 377 2.01 18.26 9.32
N LEU A 378 1.40 18.21 8.13
CA LEU A 378 0.58 19.29 7.58
C LEU A 378 -0.85 19.22 8.12
N TRP A 379 -1.42 18.02 8.14
CA TRP A 379 -2.68 17.70 8.78
C TRP A 379 -2.76 16.21 9.11
N GLN A 380 -3.70 15.85 9.98
CA GLN A 380 -4.05 14.47 10.31
C GLN A 380 -5.56 14.35 10.50
N THR A 381 -6.13 13.19 10.16
CA THR A 381 -7.58 12.96 10.24
C THR A 381 -7.87 11.58 10.78
N GLN A 382 -8.61 11.51 11.90
CA GLN A 382 -9.19 10.26 12.39
C GLN A 382 -10.38 9.90 11.49
N ALA A 383 -10.20 8.95 10.57
CA ALA A 383 -11.25 8.54 9.66
C ALA A 383 -12.06 7.33 10.18
N GLY A 384 -11.54 6.63 11.17
CA GLY A 384 -12.25 5.55 11.84
C GLY A 384 -11.50 5.01 13.05
N PRO A 385 -12.05 4.01 13.75
CA PRO A 385 -11.38 3.38 14.88
C PRO A 385 -10.11 2.65 14.44
N GLY A 386 -9.12 2.63 15.35
CA GLY A 386 -7.93 1.81 15.20
C GLY A 386 -8.05 0.47 15.90
N SER A 387 -7.16 -0.45 15.52
CA SER A 387 -6.92 -1.71 16.21
C SER A 387 -5.55 -2.28 15.82
N SER A 388 -5.03 -3.22 16.61
CA SER A 388 -3.81 -3.98 16.28
C SER A 388 -3.94 -4.83 15.00
N LEU A 389 -5.16 -5.15 14.60
CA LEU A 389 -5.46 -5.88 13.36
C LEU A 389 -5.79 -4.96 12.17
N GLY A 390 -5.63 -3.65 12.35
CA GLY A 390 -5.83 -2.65 11.33
C GLY A 390 -6.84 -1.57 11.69
N GLY A 391 -6.54 -0.38 11.26
CA GLY A 391 -7.42 0.76 11.06
C GLY A 391 -7.38 1.06 9.58
N MET A 392 -6.19 1.49 9.06
CA MET A 392 -5.93 1.60 7.63
C MET A 392 -4.70 0.76 7.27
N GLU A 393 -4.87 -0.17 6.33
CA GLU A 393 -3.81 -1.05 5.87
C GLU A 393 -3.71 -1.06 4.34
N TRP A 394 -2.66 -1.66 3.83
CA TRP A 394 -2.30 -1.98 2.46
C TRP A 394 -2.16 -0.78 1.52
N GLY A 395 -3.01 0.21 1.54
CA GLY A 395 -2.80 1.42 0.74
C GLY A 395 -4.06 2.19 0.38
N SER A 396 -3.90 3.49 0.30
CA SER A 396 -4.89 4.44 -0.20
C SER A 396 -4.75 4.65 -1.71
N ALA A 397 -5.72 5.35 -2.30
CA ALA A 397 -5.66 5.82 -3.68
C ALA A 397 -5.89 7.34 -3.73
N SER A 398 -5.39 8.01 -4.78
CA SER A 398 -5.67 9.42 -4.99
C SER A 398 -5.78 9.78 -6.46
N ASP A 399 -6.78 10.58 -6.80
CA ASP A 399 -6.94 11.19 -8.13
C ASP A 399 -6.42 12.64 -8.19
N GLY A 400 -5.74 13.09 -7.13
CA GLY A 400 -5.28 14.47 -6.97
C GLY A 400 -6.37 15.46 -6.56
N GLN A 401 -7.64 15.03 -6.49
CA GLN A 401 -8.76 15.78 -5.96
C GLN A 401 -9.22 15.24 -4.61
N ARG A 402 -9.04 13.96 -4.39
CA ARG A 402 -9.44 13.23 -3.18
C ARG A 402 -8.41 12.15 -2.86
N ILE A 403 -8.40 11.74 -1.59
CA ILE A 403 -7.68 10.58 -1.09
C ILE A 403 -8.73 9.58 -0.63
N TYR A 404 -8.65 8.34 -1.10
CA TYR A 404 -9.61 7.28 -0.79
C TYR A 404 -8.96 6.26 0.13
N VAL A 405 -9.60 5.99 1.27
CA VAL A 405 -9.10 5.11 2.32
C VAL A 405 -10.11 4.02 2.67
N ALA A 406 -9.62 2.86 3.06
CA ALA A 406 -10.39 1.78 3.67
C ALA A 406 -10.11 1.74 5.17
N ILE A 407 -11.14 1.52 5.98
CA ILE A 407 -11.10 1.48 7.44
C ILE A 407 -11.61 0.14 7.93
N ALA A 408 -10.78 -0.60 8.65
CA ALA A 408 -11.06 -1.96 9.11
C ALA A 408 -12.20 -2.04 10.13
N ASN A 409 -12.09 -1.27 11.22
CA ASN A 409 -12.99 -1.33 12.38
C ASN A 409 -13.25 -2.76 12.90
N TYR A 410 -12.20 -3.54 13.11
CA TYR A 410 -12.30 -4.95 13.53
C TYR A 410 -13.10 -5.19 14.82
N TYR A 411 -13.04 -4.26 15.76
CA TYR A 411 -13.71 -4.41 17.05
C TYR A 411 -15.15 -3.90 17.06
N GLY A 412 -15.68 -3.50 15.90
CA GLY A 412 -17.06 -3.03 15.80
C GLY A 412 -17.35 -1.79 16.63
N LEU A 413 -16.35 -0.91 16.79
CA LEU A 413 -16.49 0.29 17.61
C LEU A 413 -17.40 1.31 16.92
N PRO A 414 -18.20 2.08 17.68
CA PRO A 414 -19.02 3.14 17.12
C PRO A 414 -18.19 4.16 16.35
N SER A 415 -18.61 4.47 15.12
CA SER A 415 -17.97 5.46 14.25
C SER A 415 -19.05 6.25 13.49
N ALA A 416 -18.63 7.26 12.72
CA ALA A 416 -19.54 7.99 11.83
C ALA A 416 -20.21 7.08 10.78
N ALA A 417 -19.55 5.96 10.41
CA ALA A 417 -20.06 4.94 9.50
C ALA A 417 -20.74 3.76 10.23
N GLY A 418 -21.07 3.88 11.52
CA GLY A 418 -21.62 2.77 12.32
C GLY A 418 -20.51 1.89 12.90
N SER A 419 -20.82 0.59 13.08
CA SER A 419 -19.89 -0.40 13.68
C SER A 419 -19.20 -1.31 12.66
N ALA A 420 -19.42 -1.10 11.37
CA ALA A 420 -18.76 -1.82 10.28
C ALA A 420 -17.43 -1.16 9.89
N GLY A 421 -16.66 -1.85 9.07
CA GLY A 421 -15.65 -1.23 8.23
C GLY A 421 -16.28 -0.20 7.30
N SER A 422 -15.46 0.63 6.69
CA SER A 422 -15.95 1.71 5.84
C SER A 422 -14.92 2.18 4.83
N TRP A 423 -15.39 2.89 3.82
CA TRP A 423 -14.55 3.63 2.88
C TRP A 423 -14.83 5.11 3.01
N ALA A 424 -13.78 5.92 2.89
CA ALA A 424 -13.91 7.37 2.98
C ALA A 424 -13.10 8.08 1.91
N ALA A 425 -13.54 9.30 1.55
CA ALA A 425 -12.73 10.24 0.78
C ALA A 425 -12.35 11.43 1.63
N LEU A 426 -11.07 11.81 1.56
CA LEU A 426 -10.50 12.95 2.26
C LEU A 426 -10.10 14.03 1.26
N ASP A 427 -10.21 15.27 1.66
CA ASP A 427 -9.67 16.43 0.94
C ASP A 427 -8.14 16.47 1.10
N PRO A 428 -7.34 16.45 0.02
CA PRO A 428 -5.89 16.39 0.13
C PRO A 428 -5.25 17.66 0.72
N ALA A 429 -5.93 18.79 0.68
CA ALA A 429 -5.42 20.05 1.21
C ALA A 429 -5.63 20.19 2.71
N THR A 430 -6.72 19.61 3.24
CA THR A 430 -7.19 19.88 4.62
C THR A 430 -7.37 18.63 5.47
N GLY A 431 -7.45 17.46 4.85
CA GLY A 431 -7.81 16.20 5.51
C GLY A 431 -9.30 16.07 5.85
N ALA A 432 -10.15 17.02 5.46
CA ALA A 432 -11.57 16.94 5.74
C ALA A 432 -12.20 15.70 5.09
N ILE A 433 -13.02 14.97 5.85
CA ILE A 433 -13.79 13.85 5.32
C ILE A 433 -14.90 14.41 4.42
N LEU A 434 -14.80 14.14 3.11
CA LEU A 434 -15.76 14.59 2.10
C LEU A 434 -16.99 13.68 2.05
N TRP A 435 -16.78 12.39 2.19
CA TRP A 435 -17.81 11.39 2.37
C TRP A 435 -17.22 10.16 3.09
N GLN A 436 -18.09 9.41 3.77
CA GLN A 436 -17.77 8.12 4.37
C GLN A 436 -18.99 7.22 4.28
N VAL A 437 -18.77 5.97 3.83
CA VAL A 437 -19.83 4.97 3.65
C VAL A 437 -19.42 3.66 4.30
N ALA A 438 -20.34 3.05 5.05
CA ALA A 438 -20.13 1.75 5.67
C ALA A 438 -20.06 0.65 4.62
N ASP A 439 -19.31 -0.43 4.92
CA ASP A 439 -19.45 -1.69 4.19
C ASP A 439 -20.89 -2.20 4.30
N PRO A 440 -21.60 -2.40 3.17
CA PRO A 440 -22.97 -2.89 3.19
C PRO A 440 -23.11 -4.31 3.77
N ASN A 441 -22.01 -5.05 3.87
CA ASN A 441 -21.97 -6.39 4.44
C ASN A 441 -21.72 -6.39 5.96
N GLY A 442 -21.44 -5.24 6.57
CA GLY A 442 -21.05 -5.12 7.97
C GLY A 442 -19.67 -5.70 8.30
N ALA A 443 -18.81 -5.87 7.30
CA ALA A 443 -17.49 -6.46 7.44
C ALA A 443 -16.40 -5.42 7.68
N SER A 444 -15.18 -5.89 7.90
CA SER A 444 -13.98 -5.07 7.98
C SER A 444 -13.39 -4.81 6.59
N ASP A 445 -12.73 -3.66 6.41
CA ASP A 445 -12.17 -3.25 5.13
C ASP A 445 -10.70 -2.84 5.27
N ILE A 446 -9.82 -3.65 4.69
CA ILE A 446 -8.37 -3.36 4.66
C ILE A 446 -7.79 -3.42 3.25
N ALA A 447 -8.58 -3.83 2.25
CA ALA A 447 -8.09 -3.95 0.88
C ALA A 447 -7.57 -2.61 0.35
N PRO A 448 -6.44 -2.60 -0.39
CA PRO A 448 -5.92 -1.36 -0.95
C PRO A 448 -6.88 -0.79 -1.99
N MET A 449 -7.13 0.50 -1.88
CA MET A 449 -8.04 1.23 -2.76
C MET A 449 -7.43 1.44 -4.15
N SER A 450 -8.29 1.61 -5.15
CA SER A 450 -7.90 2.04 -6.49
C SER A 450 -8.91 3.04 -7.04
N VAL A 451 -8.48 3.96 -7.88
CA VAL A 451 -9.36 4.93 -8.52
C VAL A 451 -9.04 5.05 -10.02
N ALA A 452 -10.05 5.17 -10.85
CA ALA A 452 -9.90 5.46 -12.26
C ALA A 452 -11.15 6.19 -12.79
N ASN A 453 -10.95 7.31 -13.46
CA ASN A 453 -11.99 8.06 -14.18
C ASN A 453 -13.29 8.27 -13.36
N GLY A 454 -13.16 8.67 -12.10
CA GLY A 454 -14.28 8.97 -11.20
C GLY A 454 -14.92 7.74 -10.54
N VAL A 455 -14.35 6.55 -10.69
CA VAL A 455 -14.79 5.30 -10.05
C VAL A 455 -13.73 4.81 -9.08
N VAL A 456 -14.12 4.54 -7.84
CA VAL A 456 -13.28 3.95 -6.78
C VAL A 456 -13.61 2.48 -6.67
N TYR A 457 -12.58 1.63 -6.60
CA TYR A 457 -12.71 0.18 -6.43
C TYR A 457 -12.29 -0.22 -5.02
N ALA A 458 -13.16 -0.95 -4.35
CA ALA A 458 -13.05 -1.32 -2.94
C ALA A 458 -13.33 -2.80 -2.72
N GLY A 459 -12.48 -3.47 -1.93
CA GLY A 459 -12.67 -4.85 -1.52
C GLY A 459 -13.22 -4.94 -0.11
N SER A 460 -14.01 -5.98 0.20
CA SER A 460 -14.56 -6.27 1.52
C SER A 460 -14.07 -7.61 2.04
N LEU A 461 -13.81 -7.71 3.34
CA LEU A 461 -13.46 -8.96 4.02
C LEU A 461 -14.68 -9.76 4.48
N SER A 462 -15.88 -9.49 3.98
CA SER A 462 -17.06 -10.26 4.33
C SER A 462 -16.81 -11.77 4.13
N GLN A 463 -17.16 -12.54 5.15
CA GLN A 463 -17.07 -14.01 5.14
C GLN A 463 -18.35 -14.68 4.63
N ASN A 464 -19.37 -13.89 4.31
CA ASN A 464 -20.62 -14.39 3.72
C ASN A 464 -20.41 -14.65 2.21
N ALA A 465 -20.50 -15.91 1.79
CA ALA A 465 -20.29 -16.33 0.41
C ALA A 465 -21.26 -15.71 -0.60
N THR A 466 -22.40 -15.16 -0.17
CA THR A 466 -23.35 -14.48 -1.05
C THR A 466 -23.20 -12.96 -1.06
N ALA A 467 -22.32 -12.43 -0.20
CA ALA A 467 -22.08 -11.00 -0.09
C ALA A 467 -21.25 -10.49 -1.28
N PRO A 468 -21.56 -9.31 -1.83
CA PRO A 468 -20.69 -8.66 -2.80
C PRO A 468 -19.45 -8.12 -2.10
N THR A 469 -18.28 -8.71 -2.40
CA THR A 469 -17.00 -8.32 -1.81
C THR A 469 -16.10 -7.57 -2.78
N MET A 470 -16.53 -7.39 -4.03
CA MET A 470 -15.94 -6.49 -5.01
C MET A 470 -16.92 -5.37 -5.32
N LEU A 471 -16.56 -4.11 -5.04
CA LEU A 471 -17.43 -2.95 -5.18
C LEU A 471 -16.77 -1.86 -6.04
N ALA A 472 -17.59 -1.14 -6.79
CA ALA A 472 -17.21 0.10 -7.44
C ALA A 472 -18.09 1.24 -6.92
N LEU A 473 -17.47 2.32 -6.45
CA LEU A 473 -18.12 3.45 -5.82
C LEU A 473 -17.93 4.72 -6.66
N ASP A 474 -18.87 5.63 -6.59
CA ASP A 474 -18.74 6.98 -7.14
C ASP A 474 -17.69 7.76 -6.35
N ALA A 475 -16.66 8.23 -7.01
CA ALA A 475 -15.54 8.93 -6.38
C ALA A 475 -15.96 10.24 -5.66
N THR A 476 -17.09 10.84 -6.06
CA THR A 476 -17.57 12.11 -5.52
C THR A 476 -18.49 11.93 -4.30
N THR A 477 -19.24 10.82 -4.27
CA THR A 477 -20.31 10.61 -3.27
C THR A 477 -20.15 9.38 -2.41
N GLY A 478 -19.30 8.41 -2.80
CA GLY A 478 -19.16 7.11 -2.16
C GLY A 478 -20.31 6.13 -2.47
N HIS A 479 -21.33 6.52 -3.25
CA HIS A 479 -22.43 5.64 -3.58
C HIS A 479 -21.96 4.44 -4.41
N ALA A 480 -22.46 3.23 -4.09
CA ALA A 480 -22.16 2.03 -4.86
C ALA A 480 -22.79 2.11 -6.26
N LEU A 481 -21.95 1.94 -7.29
CA LEU A 481 -22.33 1.95 -8.70
C LEU A 481 -22.42 0.53 -9.28
N TRP A 482 -21.62 -0.39 -8.72
CA TRP A 482 -21.54 -1.78 -9.14
C TRP A 482 -21.00 -2.64 -8.01
N ASN A 483 -21.37 -3.92 -8.02
CA ASN A 483 -20.84 -4.91 -7.10
C ASN A 483 -20.81 -6.30 -7.73
N PHE A 484 -19.95 -7.19 -7.16
CA PHE A 484 -19.83 -8.58 -7.56
C PHE A 484 -19.51 -9.45 -6.34
N ALA A 485 -20.15 -10.63 -6.28
CA ALA A 485 -19.94 -11.61 -5.24
C ALA A 485 -19.10 -12.80 -5.76
N PRO A 486 -17.77 -12.81 -5.51
CA PRO A 486 -16.91 -13.92 -5.91
C PRO A 486 -17.10 -15.18 -5.04
N GLY A 487 -17.88 -15.11 -3.97
CA GLY A 487 -18.11 -16.21 -3.03
C GLY A 487 -17.11 -16.27 -1.87
N VAL A 488 -16.19 -15.33 -1.78
CA VAL A 488 -15.12 -15.25 -0.76
C VAL A 488 -14.77 -13.80 -0.46
N SER A 489 -13.99 -13.59 0.59
CA SER A 489 -13.42 -12.26 0.93
C SER A 489 -12.50 -11.75 -0.17
N VAL A 490 -12.34 -10.42 -0.26
CA VAL A 490 -11.44 -9.77 -1.21
C VAL A 490 -10.51 -8.80 -0.49
N ASN A 491 -9.23 -9.14 -0.45
CA ASN A 491 -8.15 -8.29 0.06
C ASN A 491 -7.22 -7.77 -1.04
N ALA A 492 -7.33 -8.27 -2.26
CA ALA A 492 -6.58 -7.74 -3.39
C ALA A 492 -7.07 -6.34 -3.77
N GLY A 493 -6.16 -5.45 -4.12
CA GLY A 493 -6.53 -4.21 -4.80
C GLY A 493 -6.88 -4.46 -6.27
N ALA A 494 -7.84 -3.75 -6.81
CA ALA A 494 -8.14 -3.77 -8.22
C ALA A 494 -7.01 -3.12 -9.03
N THR A 495 -6.71 -3.68 -10.20
CA THR A 495 -5.83 -3.08 -11.22
C THR A 495 -6.68 -2.66 -12.41
N ILE A 496 -6.59 -1.41 -12.83
CA ILE A 496 -7.39 -0.87 -13.92
C ILE A 496 -6.46 -0.47 -15.07
N VAL A 497 -6.61 -1.13 -16.23
CA VAL A 497 -5.84 -0.81 -17.44
C VAL A 497 -6.79 -0.80 -18.64
N ASN A 498 -6.77 0.27 -19.39
CA ASN A 498 -7.67 0.51 -20.51
C ASN A 498 -9.16 0.46 -20.08
N ASP A 499 -9.88 -0.54 -20.54
CA ASP A 499 -11.30 -0.79 -20.33
C ASP A 499 -11.58 -2.02 -19.45
N THR A 500 -10.55 -2.49 -18.73
CA THR A 500 -10.61 -3.75 -17.99
C THR A 500 -10.16 -3.56 -16.54
N VAL A 501 -10.89 -4.15 -15.60
CA VAL A 501 -10.56 -4.27 -14.19
C VAL A 501 -10.08 -5.69 -13.92
N TYR A 502 -8.88 -5.84 -13.38
CA TYR A 502 -8.27 -7.12 -13.00
C TYR A 502 -8.27 -7.23 -11.49
N TRP A 503 -8.78 -8.33 -10.94
CA TRP A 503 -8.99 -8.45 -9.50
C TRP A 503 -8.85 -9.88 -8.99
N GLY A 504 -7.99 -10.08 -7.98
CA GLY A 504 -7.85 -11.35 -7.27
C GLY A 504 -8.93 -11.53 -6.21
N SER A 505 -9.16 -12.76 -5.79
CA SER A 505 -10.11 -13.10 -4.71
C SER A 505 -9.55 -14.14 -3.75
N GLY A 506 -10.10 -14.15 -2.54
CA GLY A 506 -9.70 -15.01 -1.43
C GLY A 506 -8.65 -14.35 -0.51
N TYR A 507 -8.88 -14.50 0.81
CA TYR A 507 -7.93 -14.15 1.86
C TYR A 507 -8.16 -14.98 3.11
N SER A 508 -7.78 -16.25 3.06
CA SER A 508 -7.94 -17.19 4.19
C SER A 508 -6.78 -17.15 5.18
N ASN A 509 -5.71 -16.45 4.86
CA ASN A 509 -4.57 -16.30 5.75
C ASN A 509 -4.91 -15.42 6.97
N LEU A 510 -4.25 -15.71 8.07
CA LEU A 510 -4.43 -15.05 9.36
C LEU A 510 -5.86 -15.15 9.93
N GLY A 511 -6.76 -15.91 9.31
CA GLY A 511 -8.14 -16.04 9.78
C GLY A 511 -9.01 -14.78 9.66
N LEU A 512 -8.54 -13.75 8.93
CA LEU A 512 -9.23 -12.47 8.82
C LEU A 512 -10.33 -12.46 7.76
N GLY A 513 -10.29 -13.39 6.81
CA GLY A 513 -11.24 -13.51 5.72
C GLY A 513 -11.46 -14.96 5.31
N THR A 514 -12.15 -15.17 4.21
CA THR A 514 -12.39 -16.47 3.59
C THR A 514 -11.68 -16.59 2.25
N GLY A 515 -11.38 -17.81 1.85
CA GLY A 515 -10.74 -18.16 0.59
C GLY A 515 -11.33 -19.43 -0.02
N GLY A 516 -10.62 -20.01 -0.99
CA GLY A 516 -10.93 -21.33 -1.54
C GLY A 516 -11.59 -21.32 -2.91
N ASN A 517 -12.03 -20.17 -3.45
CA ASN A 517 -12.48 -20.12 -4.84
C ASN A 517 -11.31 -20.04 -5.83
N HIS A 518 -10.11 -19.60 -5.35
CA HIS A 518 -8.87 -19.56 -6.10
C HIS A 518 -9.01 -18.96 -7.50
N THR A 519 -9.62 -17.78 -7.59
CA THR A 519 -9.96 -17.18 -8.88
C THR A 519 -9.40 -15.77 -9.03
N PHE A 520 -8.80 -15.54 -10.18
CA PHE A 520 -8.44 -14.22 -10.67
C PHE A 520 -9.40 -13.81 -11.78
N TYR A 521 -9.97 -12.63 -11.68
CA TYR A 521 -11.01 -12.11 -12.55
C TYR A 521 -10.50 -10.97 -13.44
N ALA A 522 -11.05 -10.89 -14.65
CA ALA A 522 -11.09 -9.67 -15.44
C ALA A 522 -12.55 -9.27 -15.71
N PHE A 523 -12.84 -7.99 -15.54
CA PHE A 523 -14.14 -7.41 -15.82
C PHE A 523 -14.01 -6.32 -16.88
N SER A 524 -14.98 -6.27 -17.80
CA SER A 524 -15.12 -5.19 -18.76
C SER A 524 -16.57 -4.80 -18.94
N VAL A 525 -16.84 -3.66 -19.58
CA VAL A 525 -18.22 -3.22 -19.84
C VAL A 525 -18.90 -4.18 -20.80
N GLY A 526 -19.91 -4.92 -20.32
CA GLY A 526 -20.62 -5.94 -21.10
C GLY A 526 -19.90 -7.28 -21.24
N GLY A 527 -18.74 -7.47 -20.56
CA GLY A 527 -18.00 -8.74 -20.59
C GLY A 527 -17.23 -9.02 -21.90
N ASN A 528 -16.96 -8.00 -22.71
CA ASN A 528 -16.33 -8.12 -24.03
C ASN A 528 -14.84 -7.76 -24.03
#